data_a11a3659070f87ba69e13ab06e3b2cf0
#
_entry.id   a11a3659070f87ba69e13ab06e3b2cf0
#
_cell.length_a   1.000
_cell.length_b   1.000
_cell.length_c   1.000
_cell.angle_alpha   90.00
_cell.angle_beta   90.00
_cell.angle_gamma   90.00
#
_symmetry.space_group_name_H-M   'P 1'
#
loop_
_entity.id
_entity.type
_entity.pdbx_description
1 polymer ?
#
loop_
_entity_poly.entity_id
_entity_poly.type
_entity_poly.pdbx_seq_one_letter_code
_entity_poly.pdbx_strand_id
1 'polypeptide(L)'
;MRLSELKTGESATIVKVMGHGGFRRRIMEMGFVRGQRVEVILNAPLKDPIEYKIMGYDISLRRSEADMVVVLTDDEAGEYLARRERHRHQHHAHSGECGC
;
A
#
# COMPACT_ATOMS: atom_id res chain seq x y z
N MET A 1 7.52 -4.22 -4.31
CA MET A 1 6.56 -5.04 -5.08
C MET A 1 5.41 -4.16 -5.54
N ARG A 2 4.92 -4.37 -6.73
CA ARG A 2 3.78 -3.64 -7.25
C ARG A 2 2.49 -4.34 -6.86
N LEU A 3 1.44 -3.57 -6.71
CA LEU A 3 0.14 -4.12 -6.33
C LEU A 3 -0.35 -5.17 -7.34
N SER A 4 -0.05 -4.96 -8.63
CA SER A 4 -0.46 -5.89 -9.67
C SER A 4 0.23 -7.26 -9.59
N GLU A 5 1.30 -7.37 -8.82
CA GLU A 5 2.02 -8.63 -8.68
C GLU A 5 1.42 -9.55 -7.62
N LEU A 6 0.51 -9.05 -6.81
CA LEU A 6 -0.16 -9.86 -5.81
C LEU A 6 -1.14 -10.81 -6.47
N LYS A 7 -1.19 -12.04 -5.96
CA LYS A 7 -2.09 -13.05 -6.48
C LYS A 7 -3.41 -13.06 -5.71
N THR A 8 -4.40 -13.71 -6.30
CA THR A 8 -5.71 -13.86 -5.65
C THR A 8 -5.54 -14.39 -4.23
N GLY A 9 -6.17 -13.73 -3.28
CA GLY A 9 -6.14 -14.13 -1.88
C GLY A 9 -4.98 -13.56 -1.09
N GLU A 10 -4.00 -12.93 -1.75
CA GLU A 10 -2.88 -12.31 -1.05
C GLU A 10 -3.25 -10.92 -0.56
N SER A 11 -2.57 -10.48 0.49
CA SER A 11 -2.77 -9.13 1.01
C SER A 11 -1.42 -8.49 1.28
N ALA A 12 -1.42 -7.17 1.33
CA ALA A 12 -0.20 -6.41 1.53
C ALA A 12 -0.54 -5.02 2.05
N THR A 13 0.50 -4.27 2.43
CA THR A 13 0.34 -2.90 2.91
C THR A 13 0.88 -1.94 1.87
N ILE A 14 0.13 -0.89 1.57
CA ILE A 14 0.54 0.11 0.61
C ILE A 14 1.61 1.00 1.22
N VAL A 15 2.72 1.18 0.52
CA VAL A 15 3.80 2.03 1.00
C VAL A 15 4.02 3.25 0.12
N LYS A 16 3.55 3.22 -1.13
CA LYS A 16 3.73 4.33 -2.04
C LYS A 16 2.77 4.23 -3.21
N VAL A 17 2.26 5.37 -3.66
CA VAL A 17 1.49 5.47 -4.89
C VAL A 17 2.31 6.31 -5.84
N MET A 18 2.67 5.74 -7.00
CA MET A 18 3.44 6.42 -8.02
C MET A 18 2.51 7.15 -8.98
N GLY A 19 3.09 7.86 -9.93
CA GLY A 19 2.31 8.66 -10.83
C GLY A 19 2.18 10.10 -10.32
N HIS A 20 1.42 10.91 -11.04
CA HIS A 20 1.25 12.31 -10.66
C HIS A 20 -0.13 12.85 -11.04
N GLY A 21 -0.42 14.04 -10.51
CA GLY A 21 -1.62 14.76 -10.88
C GLY A 21 -2.90 14.04 -10.51
N GLY A 22 -3.85 14.11 -11.43
CA GLY A 22 -5.18 13.58 -11.19
C GLY A 22 -5.21 12.08 -10.99
N PHE A 23 -4.31 11.33 -11.64
CA PHE A 23 -4.26 9.88 -11.49
C PHE A 23 -3.94 9.51 -10.05
N ARG A 24 -2.87 10.07 -9.50
CA ARG A 24 -2.45 9.76 -8.14
C ARG A 24 -3.52 10.16 -7.13
N ARG A 25 -4.12 11.32 -7.33
CA ARG A 25 -5.18 11.79 -6.44
C ARG A 25 -6.37 10.84 -6.48
N ARG A 26 -6.79 10.41 -7.67
CA ARG A 26 -7.93 9.51 -7.81
C ARG A 26 -7.69 8.18 -7.08
N ILE A 27 -6.50 7.62 -7.24
CA ILE A 27 -6.15 6.36 -6.59
C ILE A 27 -6.18 6.52 -5.07
N MET A 28 -5.63 7.61 -4.56
CA MET A 28 -5.61 7.87 -3.13
C MET A 28 -7.00 8.12 -2.56
N GLU A 29 -7.86 8.76 -3.33
CA GLU A 29 -9.24 9.02 -2.90
C GLU A 29 -10.06 7.74 -2.81
N MET A 30 -9.68 6.73 -3.55
CA MET A 30 -10.34 5.43 -3.47
C MET A 30 -9.91 4.63 -2.25
N GLY A 31 -8.92 5.13 -1.49
CA GLY A 31 -8.45 4.46 -0.28
C GLY A 31 -7.06 3.85 -0.40
N PHE A 32 -6.45 3.91 -1.57
CA PHE A 32 -5.12 3.34 -1.78
C PHE A 32 -4.07 4.34 -1.28
N VAL A 33 -3.97 4.44 0.04
CA VAL A 33 -3.05 5.39 0.68
C VAL A 33 -1.99 4.64 1.45
N ARG A 34 -0.89 5.32 1.70
CA ARG A 34 0.22 4.75 2.44
C ARG A 34 -0.23 4.23 3.81
N GLY A 35 0.18 3.02 4.12
CA GLY A 35 -0.17 2.39 5.39
C GLY A 35 -1.46 1.60 5.36
N GLN A 36 -2.22 1.71 4.28
CA GLN A 36 -3.49 1.00 4.17
C GLN A 36 -3.25 -0.42 3.69
N ARG A 37 -3.95 -1.36 4.32
CA ARG A 37 -3.88 -2.76 3.92
C ARG A 37 -4.86 -3.02 2.78
N VAL A 38 -4.42 -3.80 1.81
CA VAL A 38 -5.22 -4.17 0.66
C VAL A 38 -5.18 -5.68 0.46
N GLU A 39 -6.30 -6.25 0.06
CA GLU A 39 -6.41 -7.68 -0.22
C GLU A 39 -6.84 -7.88 -1.66
N VAL A 40 -6.28 -8.89 -2.32
CA VAL A 40 -6.66 -9.21 -3.70
C VAL A 40 -7.82 -10.18 -3.69
N ILE A 41 -8.94 -9.75 -4.24
CA ILE A 41 -10.10 -10.61 -4.35
C ILE A 41 -9.94 -11.52 -5.55
N LEU A 42 -9.57 -10.94 -6.71
CA LEU A 42 -9.38 -11.71 -7.92
C LEU A 42 -8.35 -11.06 -8.83
N ASN A 43 -7.30 -11.80 -9.14
CA ASN A 43 -6.29 -11.40 -10.10
C ASN A 43 -6.02 -12.56 -11.04
N ALA A 44 -6.85 -12.69 -12.06
CA ALA A 44 -6.67 -13.71 -13.09
C ALA A 44 -5.66 -13.22 -14.12
N PRO A 45 -4.72 -14.06 -14.57
CA PRO A 45 -3.63 -13.61 -15.45
C PRO A 45 -4.06 -12.91 -16.73
N LEU A 46 -5.17 -13.31 -17.32
CA LEU A 46 -5.66 -12.73 -18.57
C LEU A 46 -6.86 -11.81 -18.36
N LYS A 47 -7.16 -11.48 -17.12
CA LYS A 47 -8.32 -10.64 -16.80
C LYS A 47 -7.88 -9.26 -16.33
N ASP A 48 -8.62 -8.26 -16.76
CA ASP A 48 -8.43 -6.88 -16.39
C ASP A 48 -9.82 -6.25 -16.34
N PRO A 49 -10.20 -5.56 -15.29
CA PRO A 49 -9.38 -5.12 -14.16
C PRO A 49 -9.19 -6.18 -13.07
N ILE A 50 -8.28 -5.90 -12.14
CA ILE A 50 -8.04 -6.72 -10.96
C ILE A 50 -8.97 -6.23 -9.86
N GLU A 51 -9.55 -7.16 -9.11
CA GLU A 51 -10.47 -6.80 -8.02
C GLU A 51 -9.74 -6.83 -6.67
N TYR A 52 -9.88 -5.74 -5.93
CA TYR A 52 -9.26 -5.58 -4.62
C TYR A 52 -10.29 -5.24 -3.56
N LYS A 53 -9.95 -5.56 -2.33
CA LYS A 53 -10.74 -5.14 -1.18
C LYS A 53 -9.89 -4.22 -0.32
N ILE A 54 -10.41 -3.03 -0.05
CA ILE A 54 -9.70 -2.04 0.75
C ILE A 54 -10.71 -1.29 1.61
N MET A 55 -10.40 -1.16 2.91
CA MET A 55 -11.28 -0.50 3.87
C MET A 55 -12.70 -1.06 3.88
N GLY A 56 -12.83 -2.35 3.58
CA GLY A 56 -14.14 -3.01 3.55
C GLY A 56 -14.91 -2.83 2.26
N TYR A 57 -14.35 -2.16 1.27
CA TYR A 57 -15.00 -1.93 -0.02
C TYR A 57 -14.29 -2.72 -1.12
N ASP A 58 -15.09 -3.17 -2.09
CA ASP A 58 -14.56 -3.84 -3.26
C ASP A 58 -14.28 -2.79 -4.33
N ILE A 59 -13.05 -2.72 -4.79
CA ILE A 59 -12.61 -1.74 -5.77
C ILE A 59 -11.84 -2.44 -6.87
N SER A 60 -12.10 -2.07 -8.11
CA SER A 60 -11.39 -2.63 -9.26
C SER A 60 -10.38 -1.61 -9.78
N LEU A 61 -9.18 -2.07 -10.07
CA LEU A 61 -8.15 -1.25 -10.71
C LEU A 61 -7.69 -1.96 -11.97
N ARG A 62 -7.45 -1.20 -13.00
CA ARG A 62 -6.81 -1.73 -14.19
C ARG A 62 -5.40 -2.19 -13.82
N ARG A 63 -4.91 -3.21 -14.51
CA ARG A 63 -3.57 -3.74 -14.22
C ARG A 63 -2.51 -2.63 -14.33
N SER A 64 -2.65 -1.76 -15.31
CA SER A 64 -1.73 -0.63 -15.48
C SER A 64 -1.79 0.34 -14.30
N GLU A 65 -2.96 0.50 -13.71
CA GLU A 65 -3.11 1.36 -12.53
C GLU A 65 -2.50 0.70 -11.30
N ALA A 66 -2.72 -0.59 -11.13
CA ALA A 66 -2.14 -1.33 -10.01
C ALA A 66 -0.62 -1.35 -10.08
N ASP A 67 -0.05 -1.29 -11.28
CA ASP A 67 1.40 -1.21 -11.46
C ASP A 67 2.00 0.05 -10.85
N MET A 68 1.19 1.06 -10.62
CA MET A 68 1.66 2.32 -10.06
C MET A 68 1.59 2.37 -8.53
N VAL A 69 1.10 1.31 -7.92
CA VAL A 69 0.99 1.23 -6.44
C VAL A 69 2.03 0.25 -5.93
N VAL A 70 2.87 0.72 -5.02
CA VAL A 70 3.92 -0.11 -4.42
C VAL A 70 3.44 -0.60 -3.07
N VAL A 71 3.58 -1.91 -2.85
CA VAL A 71 3.12 -2.56 -1.62
C VAL A 71 4.22 -3.44 -1.05
N LEU A 72 4.07 -3.79 0.21
CA LEU A 72 4.93 -4.76 0.87
C LEU A 72 4.05 -5.86 1.45
N THR A 73 4.50 -7.10 1.33
CA THR A 73 3.80 -8.23 1.93
C THR A 73 3.83 -8.07 3.45
N ASP A 74 3.02 -8.87 4.15
CA ASP A 74 2.93 -8.76 5.61
C ASP A 74 4.30 -8.84 6.28
N ASP A 75 5.13 -9.78 5.86
CA ASP A 75 6.45 -9.93 6.45
C ASP A 75 7.34 -8.72 6.17
N GLU A 76 7.33 -8.26 4.94
CA GLU A 76 8.12 -7.10 4.53
C GLU A 76 7.63 -5.84 5.22
N ALA A 77 6.31 -5.68 5.32
CA ALA A 77 5.73 -4.51 5.95
C ALA A 77 6.08 -4.46 7.43
N GLY A 78 6.01 -5.59 8.11
CA GLY A 78 6.36 -5.67 9.52
C GLY A 78 7.80 -5.25 9.77
N GLU A 79 8.71 -5.74 8.94
CA GLU A 79 10.11 -5.39 9.05
C GLU A 79 10.35 -3.90 8.77
N TYR A 80 9.71 -3.41 7.74
CA TYR A 80 9.81 -2.01 7.37
C TYR A 80 9.31 -1.09 8.47
N LEU A 81 8.16 -1.40 9.03
CA LEU A 81 7.58 -0.60 10.11
C LEU A 81 8.41 -0.67 11.38
N ALA A 82 8.96 -1.82 11.69
CA ALA A 82 9.82 -1.99 12.85
C ALA A 82 11.07 -1.11 12.72
N ARG A 83 11.64 -1.07 11.53
CA ARG A 83 12.81 -0.21 11.27
C ARG A 83 12.46 1.26 11.46
N ARG A 84 11.32 1.67 10.96
CA ARG A 84 10.87 3.05 11.08
C ARG A 84 10.63 3.42 12.54
N GLU A 85 10.06 2.54 13.29
CA GLU A 85 9.81 2.77 14.70
C GLU A 85 11.11 2.95 15.47
N ARG A 86 12.09 2.10 15.23
CA ARG A 86 13.39 2.22 15.88
C ARG A 86 14.04 3.54 15.52
N HIS A 87 14.00 3.91 14.28
CA HIS A 87 14.57 5.15 13.80
C HIS A 87 13.89 6.35 14.45
N ARG A 88 12.58 6.32 14.48
CA ARG A 88 11.79 7.36 15.11
C ARG A 88 12.08 7.45 16.60
N HIS A 89 12.21 6.31 17.25
CA HIS A 89 12.49 6.25 18.67
C HIS A 89 13.81 6.93 19.01
N GLN A 90 14.84 6.66 18.25
CA GLN A 90 16.13 7.32 18.43
C GLN A 90 16.01 8.83 18.28
N HIS A 91 15.31 9.22 17.26
CA HIS A 91 15.11 10.63 16.99
C HIS A 91 14.35 11.31 18.12
N HIS A 92 13.31 10.65 18.57
CA HIS A 92 12.49 11.16 19.65
C HIS A 92 13.29 11.30 20.95
N ALA A 93 14.08 10.31 21.26
CA ALA A 93 14.92 10.35 22.47
C ALA A 93 15.86 11.53 22.42
N HIS A 94 16.37 11.83 21.26
CA HIS A 94 17.26 12.96 21.06
C HIS A 94 16.51 14.28 21.25
N SER A 95 15.33 14.37 20.68
CA SER A 95 14.53 15.59 20.76
C SER A 95 14.20 15.98 22.17
N GLY A 96 14.01 15.00 22.95
CA GLY A 96 13.67 15.34 24.31
C GLY A 96 12.40 16.02 24.44
N GLU A 97 12.13 16.61 24.09
CA GLU A 97 11.13 17.15 24.05
C GLU A 97 10.25 17.18 23.64
N CYS A 98 10.29 17.02 23.42
CA CYS A 98 9.46 17.08 22.97
C CYS A 98 8.62 16.95 22.90
N GLY A 99 8.66 16.90 23.05
CA GLY A 99 7.86 16.87 23.00
C GLY A 99 7.16 16.44 22.70
N CYS A 100 7.28 16.29 22.78
CA CYS A 100 6.69 16.04 22.53
C CYS A 100 6.42 16.03 22.48
#